data_fbe9741aac8dd14d19df5d0054a0c2a8
#
_entry.id   fbe9741aac8dd14d19df5d0054a0c2a8
#
_cell.length_a   1.000
_cell.length_b   1.000
_cell.length_c   1.000
_cell.angle_alpha   90.00
_cell.angle_beta   90.00
_cell.angle_gamma   90.00
#
_symmetry.space_group_name_H-M   'P 1'
#
loop_
_entity.id
_entity.type
_entity.pdbx_description
1 polymer ?
#
loop_
_entity_poly.entity_id
_entity_poly.type
_entity_poly.pdbx_seq_one_letter_code
_entity_poly.pdbx_strand_id
1 'polypeptide(L)'
;MTTPGPLIGSGRSADIYAVGPQRVVRRRRSGSIPGGEPAVMRAVGSHGFPVPAVYSVDSADMTMDRVDGVELLSLLSKRPWKARNIGRMLAGLHLQLAAIPLGDIDVPTKFGAREVFVHGDLHPGNVLLTDHGPIVIDWAGAGVGAADADSATTWMLLATADADNVPRLVRPLVGMIRKTVLQAFLKGVPQPRPETIAAVCDARLQDKNMRPRELDRIRAFKNEHTTGLSSASALPESPGG
;
A
#
# COMPACT_ATOMS: atom_id res chain seq x y z
N MET A 1 -11.64 11.79 -26.51
CA MET A 1 -11.27 10.42 -26.06
C MET A 1 -9.96 10.03 -26.72
N THR A 2 -8.91 9.79 -25.95
CA THR A 2 -7.62 9.34 -26.49
C THR A 2 -7.74 7.86 -26.83
N THR A 3 -7.51 7.49 -28.08
CA THR A 3 -7.52 6.07 -28.48
C THR A 3 -6.39 5.34 -27.77
N PRO A 4 -6.65 4.33 -26.97
CA PRO A 4 -5.60 3.55 -26.30
C PRO A 4 -4.73 2.86 -27.35
N GLY A 5 -3.41 2.93 -27.18
CA GLY A 5 -2.45 2.17 -27.95
C GLY A 5 -2.35 0.70 -27.48
N PRO A 6 -1.20 0.04 -27.65
CA PRO A 6 -1.03 -1.36 -27.26
C PRO A 6 -1.12 -1.55 -25.74
N LEU A 7 -1.61 -2.70 -25.34
CA LEU A 7 -1.59 -3.16 -23.94
C LEU A 7 -0.13 -3.40 -23.52
N ILE A 8 0.32 -2.73 -22.45
CA ILE A 8 1.69 -2.84 -21.93
C ILE A 8 1.76 -3.43 -20.52
N GLY A 9 0.63 -3.53 -19.85
CA GLY A 9 0.56 -4.13 -18.51
C GLY A 9 -0.86 -4.55 -18.19
N SER A 10 -1.00 -5.57 -17.35
CA SER A 10 -2.28 -6.11 -16.92
C SER A 10 -2.19 -6.48 -15.46
N GLY A 11 -2.97 -5.79 -14.63
CA GLY A 11 -3.08 -6.02 -13.19
C GLY A 11 -4.36 -6.77 -12.82
N ARG A 12 -4.62 -6.90 -11.51
CA ARG A 12 -5.80 -7.58 -10.98
C ARG A 12 -7.11 -6.85 -11.34
N SER A 13 -7.12 -5.52 -11.27
CA SER A 13 -8.33 -4.68 -11.41
C SER A 13 -8.33 -3.77 -12.63
N ALA A 14 -7.18 -3.61 -13.29
CA ALA A 14 -7.02 -2.67 -14.39
C ALA A 14 -5.97 -3.14 -15.41
N ASP A 15 -6.11 -2.65 -16.63
CA ASP A 15 -5.18 -2.84 -17.73
C ASP A 15 -4.51 -1.50 -18.06
N ILE A 16 -3.24 -1.56 -18.49
CA ILE A 16 -2.43 -0.39 -18.80
C ILE A 16 -2.15 -0.37 -20.31
N TYR A 17 -2.55 0.70 -20.97
CA TYR A 17 -2.37 0.91 -22.39
C TYR A 17 -1.41 2.08 -22.62
N ALA A 18 -0.48 1.95 -23.56
CA ALA A 18 0.39 3.06 -23.95
C ALA A 18 -0.41 4.17 -24.65
N VAL A 19 -0.06 5.43 -24.37
CA VAL A 19 -0.55 6.61 -25.07
C VAL A 19 0.65 7.49 -25.40
N GLY A 20 1.28 7.21 -26.53
CA GLY A 20 2.57 7.81 -26.86
C GLY A 20 3.72 7.31 -25.97
N PRO A 21 4.88 8.00 -26.01
CA PRO A 21 6.09 7.50 -25.34
C PRO A 21 6.08 7.72 -23.82
N GLN A 22 5.40 8.74 -23.32
CA GLN A 22 5.51 9.21 -21.93
C GLN A 22 4.24 9.06 -21.13
N ARG A 23 3.14 8.55 -21.71
CA ARG A 23 1.85 8.45 -21.04
C ARG A 23 1.23 7.07 -21.19
N VAL A 24 0.38 6.74 -20.23
CA VAL A 24 -0.44 5.53 -20.23
C VAL A 24 -1.88 5.88 -19.89
N VAL A 25 -2.80 5.05 -20.37
CA VAL A 25 -4.17 4.97 -19.85
C VAL A 25 -4.27 3.73 -18.98
N ARG A 26 -4.59 3.91 -17.71
CA ARG A 26 -5.02 2.84 -16.83
C ARG A 26 -6.54 2.71 -16.92
N ARG A 27 -6.99 1.61 -17.49
CA ARG A 27 -8.42 1.28 -17.66
C ARG A 27 -8.86 0.27 -16.63
N ARG A 28 -9.82 0.62 -15.80
CA ARG A 28 -10.45 -0.34 -14.90
C ARG A 28 -11.31 -1.33 -15.70
N ARG A 29 -11.25 -2.61 -15.28
CA ARG A 29 -12.06 -3.67 -15.90
C ARG A 29 -13.53 -3.61 -15.50
N SER A 30 -13.83 -3.00 -14.36
CA SER A 30 -15.20 -2.84 -13.86
C SER A 30 -15.34 -1.56 -13.03
N GLY A 31 -16.47 -0.87 -13.20
CA GLY A 31 -16.78 0.36 -12.50
C GLY A 31 -15.93 1.55 -12.92
N SER A 32 -16.20 2.70 -12.32
CA SER A 32 -15.44 3.93 -12.50
C SER A 32 -14.21 3.98 -11.58
N ILE A 33 -13.26 4.85 -11.90
CA ILE A 33 -12.14 5.19 -11.02
C ILE A 33 -12.71 5.91 -9.79
N PRO A 34 -12.42 5.45 -8.55
CA PRO A 34 -12.86 6.16 -7.36
C PRO A 34 -12.29 7.57 -7.34
N GLY A 35 -13.13 8.59 -7.16
CA GLY A 35 -12.70 10.00 -7.19
C GLY A 35 -11.59 10.33 -6.20
N GLY A 36 -11.52 9.63 -5.08
CA GLY A 36 -10.46 9.80 -4.09
C GLY A 36 -9.06 9.46 -4.60
N GLU A 37 -8.91 8.46 -5.47
CA GLU A 37 -7.62 8.04 -6.00
C GLU A 37 -6.88 9.17 -6.75
N PRO A 38 -7.43 9.75 -7.83
CA PRO A 38 -6.75 10.81 -8.57
C PRO A 38 -6.63 12.11 -7.75
N ALA A 39 -7.54 12.37 -6.81
CA ALA A 39 -7.45 13.53 -5.93
C ALA A 39 -6.23 13.42 -4.98
N VAL A 40 -6.05 12.26 -4.34
CA VAL A 40 -4.88 12.01 -3.50
C VAL A 40 -3.59 12.07 -4.33
N MET A 41 -3.52 11.39 -5.48
CA MET A 41 -2.33 11.41 -6.35
C MET A 41 -1.92 12.84 -6.72
N ARG A 42 -2.88 13.70 -7.10
CA ARG A 42 -2.59 15.10 -7.43
C ARG A 42 -2.13 15.89 -6.21
N ALA A 43 -2.80 15.70 -5.06
CA ALA A 43 -2.45 16.40 -3.83
C ALA A 43 -1.03 16.04 -3.37
N VAL A 44 -0.70 14.76 -3.27
CA VAL A 44 0.65 14.36 -2.82
C VAL A 44 1.72 14.70 -3.86
N GLY A 45 1.41 14.60 -5.15
CA GLY A 45 2.32 14.99 -6.25
C GLY A 45 2.64 16.48 -6.23
N SER A 46 1.67 17.36 -5.91
CA SER A 46 1.91 18.81 -5.80
C SER A 46 2.86 19.18 -4.65
N HIS A 47 3.04 18.30 -3.67
CA HIS A 47 4.01 18.43 -2.58
C HIS A 47 5.33 17.67 -2.85
N GLY A 48 5.56 17.22 -4.08
CA GLY A 48 6.82 16.55 -4.48
C GLY A 48 6.92 15.10 -4.05
N PHE A 49 5.82 14.45 -3.65
CA PHE A 49 5.82 13.01 -3.41
C PHE A 49 5.99 12.27 -4.75
N PRO A 50 6.80 11.19 -4.80
CA PRO A 50 7.10 10.47 -6.03
C PRO A 50 5.91 9.60 -6.49
N VAL A 51 5.02 10.18 -7.27
CA VAL A 51 3.80 9.58 -7.81
C VAL A 51 3.65 9.96 -9.30
N PRO A 52 3.08 9.09 -10.16
CA PRO A 52 2.81 9.46 -11.55
C PRO A 52 1.84 10.65 -11.61
N ALA A 53 2.12 11.65 -12.44
CA ALA A 53 1.20 12.78 -12.65
C ALA A 53 -0.09 12.30 -13.35
N VAL A 54 -1.24 12.75 -12.85
CA VAL A 54 -2.58 12.43 -13.39
C VAL A 54 -3.05 13.58 -14.28
N TYR A 55 -3.21 13.33 -15.58
CA TYR A 55 -3.61 14.30 -16.57
C TYR A 55 -5.13 14.41 -16.73
N SER A 56 -5.81 13.25 -16.84
CA SER A 56 -7.26 13.20 -16.99
C SER A 56 -7.84 11.93 -16.37
N VAL A 57 -9.12 12.03 -16.00
CA VAL A 57 -9.93 10.90 -15.53
C VAL A 57 -11.25 10.96 -16.27
N ASP A 58 -11.63 9.87 -16.90
CA ASP A 58 -12.89 9.72 -17.62
C ASP A 58 -13.48 8.34 -17.32
N SER A 59 -14.47 8.31 -16.44
CA SER A 59 -15.15 7.08 -15.99
C SER A 59 -14.16 6.00 -15.51
N ALA A 60 -13.89 5.01 -16.34
CA ALA A 60 -12.99 3.89 -16.04
C ALA A 60 -11.53 4.14 -16.43
N ASP A 61 -11.24 5.22 -17.14
CA ASP A 61 -9.91 5.54 -17.70
C ASP A 61 -9.23 6.66 -16.93
N MET A 62 -7.96 6.45 -16.58
CA MET A 62 -7.09 7.46 -16.01
C MET A 62 -5.83 7.58 -16.86
N THR A 63 -5.63 8.77 -17.45
CA THR A 63 -4.39 9.08 -18.17
C THR A 63 -3.37 9.64 -17.20
N MET A 64 -2.20 9.02 -17.16
CA MET A 64 -1.13 9.38 -16.23
C MET A 64 0.25 9.16 -16.86
N ASP A 65 1.31 9.57 -16.16
CA ASP A 65 2.68 9.31 -16.59
C ASP A 65 2.93 7.82 -16.80
N ARG A 66 3.69 7.51 -17.85
CA ARG A 66 4.33 6.23 -18.00
C ARG A 66 5.59 6.20 -17.15
N VAL A 67 5.68 5.22 -16.26
CA VAL A 67 6.85 5.02 -15.40
C VAL A 67 7.62 3.80 -15.89
N ASP A 68 8.81 4.03 -16.43
CA ASP A 68 9.74 2.97 -16.80
C ASP A 68 10.70 2.74 -15.62
N GLY A 69 10.56 1.62 -14.94
CA GLY A 69 11.32 1.30 -13.73
C GLY A 69 11.26 -0.19 -13.38
N VAL A 70 12.08 -0.58 -12.42
CA VAL A 70 12.12 -1.96 -11.90
C VAL A 70 11.37 -2.02 -10.58
N GLU A 71 10.37 -2.86 -10.50
CA GLU A 71 9.64 -3.14 -9.25
C GLU A 71 10.58 -3.59 -8.14
N LEU A 72 10.46 -3.00 -6.95
CA LEU A 72 11.34 -3.35 -5.82
C LEU A 72 11.22 -4.82 -5.40
N LEU A 73 10.05 -5.43 -5.55
CA LEU A 73 9.87 -6.85 -5.29
C LEU A 73 10.68 -7.70 -6.28
N SER A 74 10.64 -7.36 -7.56
CA SER A 74 11.46 -8.00 -8.61
C SER A 74 12.95 -7.76 -8.38
N LEU A 75 13.32 -6.59 -7.87
CA LEU A 75 14.71 -6.28 -7.51
C LEU A 75 15.19 -7.15 -6.34
N LEU A 76 14.35 -7.41 -5.33
CA LEU A 76 14.67 -8.29 -4.20
C LEU A 76 14.98 -9.72 -4.64
N SER A 77 14.27 -10.25 -5.62
CA SER A 77 14.51 -11.59 -6.14
C SER A 77 15.86 -11.71 -6.86
N LYS A 78 16.31 -10.64 -7.53
CA LYS A 78 17.57 -10.58 -8.28
C LYS A 78 18.74 -10.13 -7.41
N ARG A 79 18.51 -9.29 -6.40
CA ARG A 79 19.52 -8.64 -5.56
C ARG A 79 19.11 -8.66 -4.08
N PRO A 80 19.08 -9.85 -3.43
CA PRO A 80 18.58 -10.02 -2.07
C PRO A 80 19.38 -9.22 -1.03
N TRP A 81 20.67 -8.93 -1.27
CA TRP A 81 21.50 -8.08 -0.41
C TRP A 81 20.99 -6.63 -0.28
N LYS A 82 20.11 -6.17 -1.19
CA LYS A 82 19.48 -4.85 -1.11
C LYS A 82 18.29 -4.81 -0.13
N ALA A 83 17.89 -5.92 0.50
CA ALA A 83 16.73 -6.02 1.37
C ALA A 83 16.68 -4.93 2.45
N ARG A 84 17.81 -4.68 3.14
CA ARG A 84 17.89 -3.64 4.17
C ARG A 84 17.67 -2.24 3.60
N ASN A 85 18.25 -1.94 2.44
CA ASN A 85 18.10 -0.63 1.80
C ASN A 85 16.66 -0.41 1.29
N ILE A 86 16.02 -1.46 0.77
CA ILE A 86 14.61 -1.42 0.35
C ILE A 86 13.69 -1.18 1.55
N GLY A 87 13.93 -1.84 2.69
CA GLY A 87 13.16 -1.58 3.90
C GLY A 87 13.29 -0.12 4.39
N ARG A 88 14.51 0.45 4.36
CA ARG A 88 14.74 1.87 4.69
C ARG A 88 14.08 2.82 3.69
N MET A 89 14.13 2.50 2.39
CA MET A 89 13.46 3.28 1.35
C MET A 89 11.94 3.31 1.56
N LEU A 90 11.32 2.17 1.85
CA LEU A 90 9.89 2.10 2.19
C LEU A 90 9.57 2.96 3.41
N ALA A 91 10.36 2.88 4.48
CA ALA A 91 10.16 3.72 5.66
C ALA A 91 10.25 5.22 5.31
N GLY A 92 11.22 5.62 4.50
CA GLY A 92 11.35 7.01 4.03
C GLY A 92 10.12 7.47 3.24
N LEU A 93 9.59 6.65 2.35
CA LEU A 93 8.37 6.95 1.59
C LEU A 93 7.14 7.11 2.52
N HIS A 94 6.99 6.26 3.54
CA HIS A 94 5.91 6.39 4.52
C HIS A 94 6.01 7.70 5.30
N LEU A 95 7.19 8.04 5.80
CA LEU A 95 7.41 9.29 6.53
C LEU A 95 7.18 10.52 5.64
N GLN A 96 7.63 10.47 4.38
CA GLN A 96 7.42 11.55 3.42
C GLN A 96 5.93 11.74 3.13
N LEU A 97 5.17 10.66 2.92
CA LEU A 97 3.72 10.72 2.68
C LEU A 97 2.98 11.29 3.90
N ALA A 98 3.29 10.79 5.10
CA ALA A 98 2.66 11.25 6.33
C ALA A 98 2.98 12.71 6.70
N ALA A 99 4.08 13.26 6.18
CA ALA A 99 4.45 14.66 6.41
C ALA A 99 3.72 15.67 5.51
N ILE A 100 2.97 15.21 4.50
CA ILE A 100 2.25 16.08 3.58
C ILE A 100 1.00 16.64 4.27
N PRO A 101 0.81 17.98 4.31
CA PRO A 101 -0.39 18.58 4.87
C PRO A 101 -1.65 18.12 4.11
N LEU A 102 -2.70 17.73 4.84
CA LEU A 102 -3.95 17.28 4.22
C LEU A 102 -4.67 18.37 3.45
N GLY A 103 -4.59 19.62 3.94
CA GLY A 103 -5.41 20.72 3.40
C GLY A 103 -6.91 20.41 3.47
N ASP A 104 -7.66 21.14 2.66
CA ASP A 104 -9.10 20.93 2.50
C ASP A 104 -9.35 20.00 1.28
N ILE A 105 -9.19 18.70 1.50
CA ILE A 105 -9.39 17.66 0.47
C ILE A 105 -10.56 16.75 0.84
N ASP A 106 -11.50 16.61 -0.08
CA ASP A 106 -12.63 15.68 0.06
C ASP A 106 -12.28 14.31 -0.54
N VAL A 107 -11.76 13.42 0.31
CA VAL A 107 -11.42 12.04 -0.04
C VAL A 107 -11.82 11.09 1.09
N PRO A 108 -12.04 9.80 0.78
CA PRO A 108 -12.46 8.83 1.78
C PRO A 108 -11.49 8.71 2.95
N THR A 109 -12.04 8.65 4.16
CA THR A 109 -11.28 8.21 5.35
C THR A 109 -11.22 6.69 5.35
N LYS A 110 -10.02 6.12 5.50
CA LYS A 110 -9.77 4.68 5.39
C LYS A 110 -9.66 3.99 6.75
N PHE A 111 -8.69 4.37 7.54
CA PHE A 111 -8.35 3.67 8.77
C PHE A 111 -8.21 4.67 9.92
N GLY A 112 -9.16 4.68 10.86
CA GLY A 112 -9.12 5.54 12.03
C GLY A 112 -9.36 7.03 11.75
N ALA A 113 -8.65 7.88 12.46
CA ALA A 113 -8.78 9.33 12.38
C ALA A 113 -8.25 9.89 11.05
N ARG A 114 -8.74 11.08 10.65
CA ARG A 114 -8.33 11.80 9.44
C ARG A 114 -7.09 12.66 9.74
N GLU A 115 -5.91 12.04 9.77
CA GLU A 115 -4.67 12.69 10.20
C GLU A 115 -3.68 12.93 9.06
N VAL A 116 -3.50 11.94 8.17
CA VAL A 116 -2.51 11.97 7.08
C VAL A 116 -3.06 11.37 5.79
N PHE A 117 -2.40 11.62 4.65
CA PHE A 117 -2.61 10.84 3.45
C PHE A 117 -2.16 9.41 3.67
N VAL A 118 -2.94 8.45 3.17
CA VAL A 118 -2.62 7.02 3.18
C VAL A 118 -2.71 6.43 1.78
N HIS A 119 -1.79 5.57 1.44
CA HIS A 119 -1.79 4.79 0.20
C HIS A 119 -2.71 3.56 0.32
N GLY A 120 -2.74 2.93 1.48
CA GLY A 120 -3.54 1.75 1.81
C GLY A 120 -2.99 0.41 1.28
N ASP A 121 -1.89 0.43 0.49
CA ASP A 121 -1.25 -0.80 -0.05
C ASP A 121 0.24 -0.56 -0.39
N LEU A 122 0.96 0.29 0.38
CA LEU A 122 2.35 0.64 0.07
C LEU A 122 3.32 -0.48 0.48
N HIS A 123 3.74 -1.27 -0.48
CA HIS A 123 4.68 -2.39 -0.30
C HIS A 123 5.66 -2.47 -1.48
N PRO A 124 6.72 -3.32 -1.43
CA PRO A 124 7.75 -3.38 -2.50
C PRO A 124 7.24 -3.64 -3.90
N GLY A 125 6.06 -4.24 -4.07
CA GLY A 125 5.42 -4.47 -5.36
C GLY A 125 4.79 -3.21 -5.97
N ASN A 126 4.51 -2.20 -5.15
CA ASN A 126 3.89 -0.94 -5.57
C ASN A 126 4.90 0.23 -5.63
N VAL A 127 6.20 -0.08 -5.71
CA VAL A 127 7.26 0.91 -5.90
C VAL A 127 8.14 0.50 -7.08
N LEU A 128 8.22 1.37 -8.08
CA LEU A 128 9.13 1.24 -9.22
C LEU A 128 10.40 2.05 -8.95
N LEU A 129 11.56 1.43 -9.05
CA LEU A 129 12.84 2.12 -8.98
C LEU A 129 13.25 2.55 -10.40
N THR A 130 13.30 3.85 -10.63
CA THR A 130 13.76 4.48 -11.87
C THR A 130 15.18 5.02 -11.70
N ASP A 131 15.77 5.56 -12.78
CA ASP A 131 17.06 6.25 -12.73
C ASP A 131 17.00 7.57 -11.93
N HIS A 132 15.78 8.10 -11.70
CA HIS A 132 15.53 9.34 -10.94
C HIS A 132 15.07 9.08 -9.50
N GLY A 133 14.96 7.81 -9.08
CA GLY A 133 14.51 7.42 -7.74
C GLY A 133 13.24 6.56 -7.75
N PRO A 134 12.67 6.29 -6.57
CA PRO A 134 11.45 5.51 -6.44
C PRO A 134 10.22 6.30 -6.94
N ILE A 135 9.28 5.61 -7.58
CA ILE A 135 7.94 6.12 -7.90
C ILE A 135 6.93 5.14 -7.31
N VAL A 136 5.97 5.67 -6.56
CA VAL A 136 4.89 4.88 -5.92
C VAL A 136 3.71 4.79 -6.87
N ILE A 137 3.24 3.58 -7.13
CA ILE A 137 2.14 3.27 -8.05
C ILE A 137 1.00 2.52 -7.32
N ASP A 138 -0.12 2.33 -8.00
CA ASP A 138 -1.33 1.62 -7.52
C ASP A 138 -1.99 2.25 -6.29
N TRP A 139 -2.51 3.46 -6.50
CA TRP A 139 -3.20 4.28 -5.50
C TRP A 139 -4.69 3.96 -5.32
N ALA A 140 -5.15 2.80 -5.82
CA ALA A 140 -6.58 2.42 -5.76
C ALA A 140 -7.12 2.33 -4.31
N GLY A 141 -6.25 2.08 -3.34
CA GLY A 141 -6.55 2.08 -1.91
C GLY A 141 -6.47 3.44 -1.21
N ALA A 142 -6.03 4.48 -1.90
CA ALA A 142 -5.66 5.75 -1.29
C ALA A 142 -6.83 6.52 -0.66
N GLY A 143 -6.48 7.36 0.31
CA GLY A 143 -7.41 8.21 1.05
C GLY A 143 -6.69 9.01 2.13
N VAL A 144 -7.38 9.25 3.23
CA VAL A 144 -6.81 9.79 4.47
C VAL A 144 -7.06 8.82 5.61
N GLY A 145 -6.21 8.83 6.62
CA GLY A 145 -6.33 7.89 7.74
C GLY A 145 -5.46 8.27 8.93
N ALA A 146 -5.39 7.39 9.92
CA ALA A 146 -4.52 7.53 11.07
C ALA A 146 -3.04 7.56 10.63
N ALA A 147 -2.20 8.29 11.36
CA ALA A 147 -0.80 8.51 11.02
C ALA A 147 0.04 7.22 10.88
N ASP A 148 -0.39 6.16 11.53
CA ASP A 148 0.25 4.84 11.52
C ASP A 148 -0.48 3.79 10.64
N ALA A 149 -1.52 4.20 9.89
CA ALA A 149 -2.33 3.28 9.09
C ALA A 149 -1.53 2.58 7.97
N ASP A 150 -0.76 3.34 7.19
CA ASP A 150 0.06 2.76 6.13
C ASP A 150 1.20 1.89 6.66
N SER A 151 1.83 2.27 7.78
CA SER A 151 2.87 1.45 8.39
C SER A 151 2.31 0.16 8.98
N ALA A 152 1.11 0.18 9.57
CA ALA A 152 0.40 -1.02 9.99
C ALA A 152 0.05 -1.93 8.81
N THR A 153 -0.45 -1.33 7.71
CA THR A 153 -0.77 -2.06 6.47
C THR A 153 0.46 -2.74 5.90
N THR A 154 1.56 -2.02 5.75
CA THR A 154 2.81 -2.55 5.21
C THR A 154 3.39 -3.65 6.11
N TRP A 155 3.33 -3.49 7.43
CA TRP A 155 3.74 -4.54 8.37
C TRP A 155 2.90 -5.79 8.19
N MET A 156 1.58 -5.68 8.20
CA MET A 156 0.67 -6.80 7.96
C MET A 156 0.99 -7.49 6.63
N LEU A 157 1.10 -6.75 5.52
CA LEU A 157 1.39 -7.31 4.20
C LEU A 157 2.72 -8.06 4.17
N LEU A 158 3.79 -7.47 4.71
CA LEU A 158 5.11 -8.11 4.76
C LEU A 158 5.13 -9.32 5.70
N ALA A 159 4.38 -9.30 6.81
CA ALA A 159 4.31 -10.43 7.75
C ALA A 159 3.49 -11.61 7.19
N THR A 160 2.38 -11.31 6.49
CA THR A 160 1.40 -12.32 6.05
C THR A 160 1.58 -12.77 4.59
N ALA A 161 2.51 -12.15 3.83
CA ALA A 161 2.73 -12.44 2.42
C ALA A 161 2.91 -13.94 2.15
N ASP A 162 2.29 -14.43 1.08
CA ASP A 162 2.32 -15.81 0.69
C ASP A 162 3.66 -16.22 0.05
N ALA A 163 4.13 -17.41 0.39
CA ALA A 163 5.28 -18.07 -0.24
C ALA A 163 4.87 -19.40 -0.92
N ASP A 164 3.57 -19.65 -1.13
CA ASP A 164 3.09 -20.92 -1.66
C ASP A 164 3.58 -21.17 -3.11
N ASN A 165 3.75 -20.11 -3.90
CA ASN A 165 4.29 -20.15 -5.25
C ASN A 165 5.83 -20.26 -5.30
N VAL A 166 6.49 -20.26 -4.13
CA VAL A 166 7.96 -20.36 -4.05
C VAL A 166 8.34 -21.82 -3.85
N PRO A 167 9.30 -22.37 -4.61
CA PRO A 167 9.81 -23.73 -4.39
C PRO A 167 10.25 -23.93 -2.95
N ARG A 168 9.91 -25.08 -2.35
CA ARG A 168 10.15 -25.37 -0.93
C ARG A 168 11.60 -25.11 -0.49
N LEU A 169 12.55 -25.43 -1.37
CA LEU A 169 13.98 -25.30 -1.09
C LEU A 169 14.44 -23.85 -0.88
N VAL A 170 13.81 -22.87 -1.55
CA VAL A 170 14.19 -21.43 -1.44
C VAL A 170 13.30 -20.63 -0.50
N ARG A 171 12.24 -21.23 0.07
CA ARG A 171 11.35 -20.57 1.04
C ARG A 171 12.08 -19.97 2.25
N PRO A 172 13.05 -20.66 2.87
CA PRO A 172 13.80 -20.08 3.99
C PRO A 172 14.55 -18.80 3.61
N LEU A 173 15.16 -18.78 2.42
CA LEU A 173 15.85 -17.60 1.90
C LEU A 173 14.88 -16.43 1.68
N VAL A 174 13.73 -16.69 1.05
CA VAL A 174 12.67 -15.68 0.86
C VAL A 174 12.16 -15.17 2.20
N GLY A 175 11.97 -16.04 3.18
CA GLY A 175 11.60 -15.67 4.55
C GLY A 175 12.62 -14.76 5.22
N MET A 176 13.91 -15.06 5.07
CA MET A 176 15.00 -14.24 5.61
C MET A 176 15.07 -12.85 4.95
N ILE A 177 14.95 -12.79 3.62
CA ILE A 177 14.91 -11.53 2.87
C ILE A 177 13.74 -10.68 3.34
N ARG A 178 12.53 -11.25 3.40
CA ARG A 178 11.33 -10.56 3.87
C ARG A 178 11.48 -10.05 5.31
N LYS A 179 12.00 -10.87 6.21
CA LYS A 179 12.30 -10.46 7.59
C LYS A 179 13.27 -9.29 7.64
N THR A 180 14.30 -9.30 6.80
CA THR A 180 15.30 -8.21 6.70
C THR A 180 14.66 -6.91 6.22
N VAL A 181 13.80 -6.96 5.19
CA VAL A 181 13.03 -5.80 4.70
C VAL A 181 12.15 -5.27 5.83
N LEU A 182 11.36 -6.14 6.47
CA LEU A 182 10.43 -5.77 7.53
C LEU A 182 11.15 -5.14 8.72
N GLN A 183 12.24 -5.74 9.20
CA GLN A 183 13.01 -5.19 10.31
C GLN A 183 13.61 -3.82 9.98
N ALA A 184 14.12 -3.63 8.77
CA ALA A 184 14.66 -2.36 8.33
C ALA A 184 13.57 -1.29 8.19
N PHE A 185 12.39 -1.67 7.72
CA PHE A 185 11.21 -0.83 7.63
C PHE A 185 10.73 -0.38 9.02
N LEU A 186 10.44 -1.32 9.92
CA LEU A 186 9.92 -1.03 11.26
C LEU A 186 10.87 -0.21 12.14
N LYS A 187 12.18 -0.26 11.86
CA LYS A 187 13.15 0.62 12.53
C LYS A 187 13.09 2.07 12.05
N GLY A 188 12.49 2.31 10.89
CA GLY A 188 12.44 3.63 10.26
C GLY A 188 11.08 4.33 10.36
N VAL A 189 10.06 3.69 10.92
CA VAL A 189 8.72 4.27 11.12
C VAL A 189 8.33 4.18 12.59
N PRO A 190 7.44 5.07 13.08
CA PRO A 190 6.81 4.90 14.38
C PRO A 190 6.10 3.54 14.46
N GLN A 191 6.14 2.92 15.65
CA GLN A 191 5.46 1.64 15.84
C GLN A 191 3.94 1.82 15.74
N PRO A 192 3.26 1.06 14.87
CA PRO A 192 1.81 1.14 14.76
C PRO A 192 1.10 0.73 16.05
N ARG A 193 0.04 1.44 16.38
CA ARG A 193 -0.80 1.17 17.54
C ARG A 193 -1.62 -0.11 17.34
N PRO A 194 -1.89 -0.89 18.39
CA PRO A 194 -2.68 -2.11 18.29
C PRO A 194 -4.08 -1.91 17.71
N GLU A 195 -4.75 -0.79 18.03
CA GLU A 195 -6.05 -0.44 17.46
C GLU A 195 -6.00 -0.16 15.97
N THR A 196 -4.93 0.47 15.48
CA THR A 196 -4.72 0.71 14.04
C THR A 196 -4.44 -0.61 13.33
N ILE A 197 -3.61 -1.49 13.91
CA ILE A 197 -3.36 -2.83 13.38
C ILE A 197 -4.68 -3.61 13.27
N ALA A 198 -5.54 -3.56 14.31
CA ALA A 198 -6.84 -4.21 14.29
C ALA A 198 -7.70 -3.70 13.13
N ALA A 199 -7.82 -2.37 12.99
CA ALA A 199 -8.64 -1.74 11.95
C ALA A 199 -8.18 -2.11 10.54
N VAL A 200 -6.86 -2.10 10.29
CA VAL A 200 -6.28 -2.49 8.98
C VAL A 200 -6.54 -3.95 8.67
N CYS A 201 -6.34 -4.84 9.66
CA CYS A 201 -6.61 -6.26 9.50
C CYS A 201 -8.09 -6.52 9.22
N ASP A 202 -9.00 -5.86 9.93
CA ASP A 202 -10.45 -6.02 9.73
C ASP A 202 -10.89 -5.57 8.35
N ALA A 203 -10.37 -4.46 7.87
CA ALA A 203 -10.63 -4.00 6.51
C ALA A 203 -10.14 -5.01 5.46
N ARG A 204 -8.93 -5.57 5.66
CA ARG A 204 -8.37 -6.56 4.74
C ARG A 204 -9.12 -7.90 4.77
N LEU A 205 -9.63 -8.30 5.94
CA LEU A 205 -10.45 -9.52 6.08
C LEU A 205 -11.81 -9.43 5.36
N GLN A 206 -12.28 -8.21 5.04
CA GLN A 206 -13.49 -7.98 4.26
C GLN A 206 -13.27 -8.01 2.74
N ASP A 207 -12.03 -8.06 2.27
CA ASP A 207 -11.72 -8.12 0.84
C ASP A 207 -12.11 -9.49 0.25
N LYS A 208 -13.13 -9.48 -0.61
CA LYS A 208 -13.69 -10.68 -1.25
C LYS A 208 -12.70 -11.40 -2.20
N ASN A 209 -11.60 -10.75 -2.56
CA ASN A 209 -10.59 -11.31 -3.46
C ASN A 209 -9.49 -12.08 -2.71
N MET A 210 -9.55 -12.14 -1.36
CA MET A 210 -8.56 -12.83 -0.53
C MET A 210 -8.79 -14.35 -0.53
N ARG A 211 -7.68 -15.09 -0.57
CA ARG A 211 -7.72 -16.55 -0.45
C ARG A 211 -7.90 -16.97 1.02
N PRO A 212 -8.55 -18.11 1.32
CA PRO A 212 -8.77 -18.55 2.71
C PRO A 212 -7.49 -18.58 3.56
N ARG A 213 -6.38 -19.09 3.01
CA ARG A 213 -5.09 -19.15 3.72
C ARG A 213 -4.50 -17.75 4.02
N GLU A 214 -4.74 -16.77 3.16
CA GLU A 214 -4.32 -15.39 3.39
C GLU A 214 -5.13 -14.80 4.56
N LEU A 215 -6.44 -15.03 4.58
CA LEU A 215 -7.32 -14.63 5.68
C LEU A 215 -6.87 -15.23 7.02
N ASP A 216 -6.50 -16.51 7.07
CA ASP A 216 -6.04 -17.16 8.29
C ASP A 216 -4.74 -16.55 8.81
N ARG A 217 -3.80 -16.21 7.92
CA ARG A 217 -2.55 -15.51 8.30
C ARG A 217 -2.82 -14.11 8.86
N ILE A 218 -3.76 -13.37 8.26
CA ILE A 218 -4.14 -12.03 8.74
C ILE A 218 -4.81 -12.15 10.12
N ARG A 219 -5.69 -13.13 10.35
CA ARG A 219 -6.29 -13.38 11.67
C ARG A 219 -5.22 -13.71 12.72
N ALA A 220 -4.27 -14.58 12.39
CA ALA A 220 -3.16 -14.92 13.29
C ALA A 220 -2.32 -13.68 13.61
N PHE A 221 -1.94 -12.89 12.60
CA PHE A 221 -1.21 -11.64 12.78
C PHE A 221 -1.97 -10.64 13.65
N LYS A 222 -3.27 -10.45 13.40
CA LYS A 222 -4.13 -9.59 14.22
C LYS A 222 -4.09 -10.03 15.67
N ASN A 223 -4.37 -11.32 15.95
CA ASN A 223 -4.38 -11.84 17.31
C ASN A 223 -3.05 -11.65 18.03
N GLU A 224 -1.92 -11.89 17.35
CA GLU A 224 -0.57 -11.72 17.92
C GLU A 224 -0.28 -10.27 18.35
N HIS A 225 -0.77 -9.29 17.58
CA HIS A 225 -0.37 -7.88 17.75
C HIS A 225 -1.44 -7.01 18.42
N THR A 226 -2.61 -7.57 18.76
CA THR A 226 -3.73 -6.82 19.39
C THR A 226 -4.20 -7.44 20.71
N THR A 227 -3.47 -8.38 21.28
CA THR A 227 -3.85 -9.16 22.48
C THR A 227 -4.08 -8.31 23.74
N GLY A 228 -3.72 -7.03 23.75
CA GLY A 228 -3.97 -6.12 24.88
C GLY A 228 -5.29 -5.33 24.80
N LEU A 229 -6.01 -5.34 23.68
CA LEU A 229 -7.23 -4.54 23.51
C LEU A 229 -8.47 -5.16 24.17
N SER A 230 -8.48 -6.49 24.33
CA SER A 230 -9.64 -7.23 24.88
C SER A 230 -9.88 -6.98 26.38
N SER A 231 -8.88 -6.48 27.12
CA SER A 231 -8.99 -6.24 28.57
C SER A 231 -9.41 -4.82 28.95
N ALA A 232 -9.42 -3.88 27.99
CA ALA A 232 -9.73 -2.47 28.26
C ALA A 232 -11.21 -2.11 28.08
N SER A 233 -12.05 -3.00 27.51
CA SER A 233 -13.48 -2.69 27.25
C SER A 233 -14.44 -3.21 28.32
N ALA A 234 -13.95 -3.84 29.39
CA ALA A 234 -14.75 -4.17 30.57
C ALA A 234 -14.71 -2.99 31.56
N LEU A 235 -15.52 -1.97 31.33
CA LEU A 235 -15.84 -1.00 32.38
C LEU A 235 -16.52 -1.76 33.53
N PRO A 236 -16.12 -1.58 34.80
CA PRO A 236 -16.87 -2.14 35.92
C PRO A 236 -18.26 -1.50 35.92
N GLU A 237 -19.29 -2.35 35.90
CA GLU A 237 -20.64 -1.91 36.21
C GLU A 237 -20.61 -1.24 37.58
N SER A 238 -21.02 0.03 37.63
CA SER A 238 -21.20 0.75 38.89
C SER A 238 -22.25 0.02 39.72
N PRO A 239 -21.96 -0.39 40.98
CA PRO A 239 -22.99 -0.91 41.86
C PRO A 239 -23.98 0.21 42.12
N GLY A 240 -25.21 0.00 41.66
CA GLY A 240 -26.35 0.84 41.99
C GLY A 240 -26.58 0.89 43.49
N GLY A 241 -26.66 2.09 44.02
CA GLY A 241 -27.19 2.44 45.31
C GLY A 241 -28.46 3.28 45.15
#